data_02490354bf3ab9f17015bb6ca97dcb84
#
_entry.id   02490354bf3ab9f17015bb6ca97dcb84
#
_cell.length_a   1.000
_cell.length_b   1.000
_cell.length_c   1.000
_cell.angle_alpha   90.00
_cell.angle_beta   90.00
_cell.angle_gamma   90.00
#
_symmetry.space_group_name_H-M   'P 1'
#
loop_
_entity.id
_entity.type
_entity.pdbx_description
1 polymer ?
#
loop_
_entity_poly.entity_id
_entity_poly.type
_entity_poly.pdbx_seq_one_letter_code
_entity_poly.pdbx_strand_id
1 'polypeptide(L)'
;MERERATGRDVILAVIENMRESLEPLVTETVAPSLYRVYLHADDYEHLRTLFGKIEAETRKVLAQELERLNRDSVPMLKRLLRRKSDSVTEPPMRYVSAESEWYIRFQEDPNGTLNPGDIEVVSEFAQPVAQGYGAGSKTRRISTTRRLGQTVSRRELTDSLPAYARLSFQDKRGPQTYLMAKDEIVIGREAPDVWVDLRLDTLPDVSREHARLQRTPQGKYRIKDLSKLGTTVDGQPVPRSLEVGGGEIKDLDRWADLPDKARIGLAGVVFLDFEKLA
;
A
#
# COMPACT_ATOMS: atom_id res chain seq x y z
N MET A 1 17.32 -19.42 24.41
CA MET A 1 16.18 -19.71 23.51
C MET A 1 16.41 -18.88 22.27
N GLU A 2 16.76 -19.51 21.17
CA GLU A 2 16.78 -18.86 19.86
C GLU A 2 15.36 -18.38 19.58
N ARG A 3 15.17 -17.08 19.35
CA ARG A 3 13.86 -16.55 18.94
C ARG A 3 13.62 -17.02 17.51
N GLU A 4 12.47 -17.62 17.30
CA GLU A 4 12.04 -18.12 16.01
C GLU A 4 11.91 -16.94 15.02
N ARG A 5 12.60 -17.00 13.88
CA ARG A 5 12.55 -15.98 12.85
C ARG A 5 11.28 -16.12 12.01
N ALA A 6 10.79 -15.01 11.49
CA ALA A 6 9.68 -15.05 10.55
C ALA A 6 10.08 -15.78 9.28
N THR A 7 9.18 -16.64 8.78
CA THR A 7 9.35 -17.34 7.51
C THR A 7 8.44 -16.73 6.43
N GLY A 8 8.75 -16.97 5.15
CA GLY A 8 7.88 -16.56 4.05
C GLY A 8 6.46 -17.12 4.16
N ARG A 9 6.31 -18.33 4.72
CA ARG A 9 5.01 -18.94 5.01
C ARG A 9 4.23 -18.14 6.05
N ASP A 10 4.89 -17.69 7.11
CA ASP A 10 4.26 -16.91 8.17
C ASP A 10 3.76 -15.58 7.64
N VAL A 11 4.53 -14.95 6.76
CA VAL A 11 4.13 -13.72 6.06
C VAL A 11 2.87 -13.95 5.24
N ILE A 12 2.82 -14.99 4.41
CA ILE A 12 1.64 -15.30 3.58
C ILE A 12 0.41 -15.53 4.45
N LEU A 13 0.55 -16.29 5.53
CA LEU A 13 -0.55 -16.56 6.45
C LEU A 13 -1.03 -15.27 7.16
N ALA A 14 -0.11 -14.41 7.59
CA ALA A 14 -0.46 -13.14 8.22
C ALA A 14 -1.25 -12.22 7.26
N VAL A 15 -0.89 -12.18 5.98
CA VAL A 15 -1.63 -11.39 4.97
C VAL A 15 -3.04 -11.96 4.75
N ILE A 16 -3.21 -13.29 4.70
CA ILE A 16 -4.54 -13.90 4.55
C ILE A 16 -5.41 -13.62 5.78
N GLU A 17 -4.87 -13.73 6.97
CA GLU A 17 -5.59 -13.41 8.21
C GLU A 17 -6.03 -11.95 8.21
N ASN A 18 -5.12 -11.03 7.85
CA ASN A 18 -5.45 -9.62 7.74
C ASN A 18 -6.54 -9.37 6.69
N MET A 19 -6.49 -10.02 5.51
CA MET A 19 -7.54 -9.90 4.49
C MET A 19 -8.91 -10.29 5.06
N ARG A 20 -9.02 -11.44 5.76
CA ARG A 20 -10.29 -11.93 6.32
C ARG A 20 -10.89 -10.95 7.34
N GLU A 21 -10.04 -10.33 8.17
CA GLU A 21 -10.46 -9.37 9.17
C GLU A 21 -10.79 -7.99 8.60
N SER A 22 -10.29 -7.73 7.40
CA SER A 22 -10.41 -6.44 6.72
C SER A 22 -11.55 -6.40 5.70
N LEU A 23 -12.32 -7.48 5.57
CA LEU A 23 -13.45 -7.54 4.65
C LEU A 23 -14.50 -6.48 4.98
N GLU A 24 -14.94 -5.72 3.97
CA GLU A 24 -15.96 -4.69 4.10
C GLU A 24 -17.25 -5.12 3.41
N PRO A 25 -18.31 -5.43 4.15
CA PRO A 25 -19.59 -5.77 3.58
C PRO A 25 -20.30 -4.54 2.99
N LEU A 26 -20.66 -4.62 1.72
CA LEU A 26 -21.55 -3.70 1.03
C LEU A 26 -22.94 -4.35 0.86
N VAL A 27 -23.86 -3.67 0.18
CA VAL A 27 -25.24 -4.15 0.01
C VAL A 27 -25.30 -5.42 -0.85
N THR A 28 -24.50 -5.52 -1.90
CA THR A 28 -24.53 -6.63 -2.87
C THR A 28 -23.26 -7.47 -2.89
N GLU A 29 -22.19 -6.97 -2.29
CA GLU A 29 -20.88 -7.61 -2.29
C GLU A 29 -20.10 -7.31 -1.02
N THR A 30 -19.09 -8.13 -0.73
CA THR A 30 -18.11 -7.91 0.33
C THR A 30 -16.75 -7.67 -0.33
N VAL A 31 -16.13 -6.53 -0.03
CA VAL A 31 -14.90 -6.09 -0.67
C VAL A 31 -13.71 -6.40 0.20
N ALA A 32 -12.68 -7.02 -0.37
CA ALA A 32 -11.38 -7.23 0.26
C ALA A 32 -10.42 -6.08 -0.11
N PRO A 33 -9.58 -5.61 0.83
CA PRO A 33 -8.51 -4.65 0.50
C PRO A 33 -7.59 -5.22 -0.56
N SER A 34 -7.00 -4.36 -1.38
CA SER A 34 -6.07 -4.76 -2.43
C SER A 34 -4.61 -4.37 -2.15
N LEU A 35 -4.37 -3.50 -1.18
CA LEU A 35 -3.04 -3.06 -0.79
C LEU A 35 -2.68 -3.58 0.60
N TYR A 36 -1.52 -4.26 0.70
CA TYR A 36 -0.96 -4.80 1.94
C TYR A 36 0.46 -4.29 2.14
N ARG A 37 0.74 -3.76 3.32
CA ARG A 37 2.10 -3.47 3.79
C ARG A 37 2.45 -4.45 4.90
N VAL A 38 3.56 -5.13 4.71
CA VAL A 38 4.09 -6.11 5.66
C VAL A 38 5.32 -5.50 6.31
N TYR A 39 5.24 -5.28 7.62
CA TYR A 39 6.35 -4.79 8.42
C TYR A 39 6.99 -5.95 9.15
N LEU A 40 8.31 -6.00 9.10
CA LEU A 40 9.13 -7.05 9.69
C LEU A 40 10.20 -6.43 10.59
N HIS A 41 10.64 -7.18 11.60
CA HIS A 41 11.87 -6.84 12.31
C HIS A 41 13.06 -6.77 11.34
N ALA A 42 14.03 -5.91 11.60
CA ALA A 42 15.19 -5.68 10.71
C ALA A 42 15.90 -6.97 10.29
N ASP A 43 16.15 -7.88 11.24
CA ASP A 43 16.83 -9.17 10.96
C ASP A 43 15.99 -10.08 10.06
N ASP A 44 14.65 -10.10 10.23
CA ASP A 44 13.74 -10.91 9.42
C ASP A 44 13.59 -10.30 8.02
N TYR A 45 13.53 -8.98 7.93
CA TYR A 45 13.49 -8.25 6.67
C TYR A 45 14.72 -8.56 5.81
N GLU A 46 15.91 -8.44 6.38
CA GLU A 46 17.15 -8.73 5.64
C GLU A 46 17.25 -10.21 5.27
N HIS A 47 16.83 -11.12 6.17
CA HIS A 47 16.80 -12.56 5.89
C HIS A 47 15.85 -12.91 4.72
N LEU A 48 14.67 -12.32 4.65
CA LEU A 48 13.65 -12.62 3.64
C LEU A 48 13.80 -11.80 2.36
N ARG A 49 14.62 -10.75 2.34
CA ARG A 49 14.74 -9.78 1.25
C ARG A 49 14.94 -10.41 -0.13
N THR A 50 15.76 -11.42 -0.23
CA THR A 50 16.03 -12.13 -1.50
C THR A 50 14.84 -12.97 -2.00
N LEU A 51 13.89 -13.26 -1.13
CA LEU A 51 12.70 -14.05 -1.41
C LEU A 51 11.44 -13.20 -1.61
N PHE A 52 11.48 -11.89 -1.39
CA PHE A 52 10.28 -11.04 -1.46
C PHE A 52 9.50 -11.18 -2.76
N GLY A 53 10.15 -11.23 -3.91
CA GLY A 53 9.44 -11.41 -5.18
C GLY A 53 8.70 -12.75 -5.29
N LYS A 54 9.23 -13.83 -4.69
CA LYS A 54 8.55 -15.13 -4.63
C LYS A 54 7.40 -15.13 -3.63
N ILE A 55 7.64 -14.57 -2.44
CA ILE A 55 6.61 -14.44 -1.38
C ILE A 55 5.44 -13.60 -1.90
N GLU A 56 5.71 -12.49 -2.58
CA GLU A 56 4.68 -11.63 -3.18
C GLU A 56 3.85 -12.39 -4.22
N ALA A 57 4.50 -13.07 -5.16
CA ALA A 57 3.82 -13.83 -6.20
C ALA A 57 2.93 -14.95 -5.63
N GLU A 58 3.41 -15.65 -4.61
CA GLU A 58 2.67 -16.69 -3.92
C GLU A 58 1.51 -16.10 -3.09
N THR A 59 1.74 -14.99 -2.40
CA THR A 59 0.70 -14.27 -1.63
C THR A 59 -0.45 -13.86 -2.54
N ARG A 60 -0.18 -13.25 -3.70
CA ARG A 60 -1.21 -12.88 -4.69
C ARG A 60 -2.06 -14.09 -5.10
N LYS A 61 -1.41 -15.21 -5.38
CA LYS A 61 -2.10 -16.44 -5.76
C LYS A 61 -3.01 -16.96 -4.64
N VAL A 62 -2.51 -16.98 -3.41
CA VAL A 62 -3.26 -17.49 -2.25
C VAL A 62 -4.42 -16.54 -1.88
N LEU A 63 -4.25 -15.22 -1.98
CA LEU A 63 -5.34 -14.26 -1.80
C LEU A 63 -6.47 -14.47 -2.82
N ALA A 64 -6.14 -14.69 -4.09
CA ALA A 64 -7.14 -14.99 -5.11
C ALA A 64 -7.87 -16.31 -4.82
N GLN A 65 -7.16 -17.36 -4.42
CA GLN A 65 -7.75 -18.65 -4.04
C GLN A 65 -8.67 -18.51 -2.81
N GLU A 66 -8.29 -17.68 -1.85
CA GLU A 66 -9.10 -17.43 -0.66
C GLU A 66 -10.42 -16.71 -1.00
N LEU A 67 -10.39 -15.71 -1.90
CA LEU A 67 -11.62 -15.09 -2.40
C LEU A 67 -12.51 -16.08 -3.14
N GLU A 68 -11.94 -16.96 -3.96
CA GLU A 68 -12.70 -18.01 -4.63
C GLU A 68 -13.32 -19.00 -3.63
N ARG A 69 -12.58 -19.32 -2.56
CA ARG A 69 -13.08 -20.17 -1.47
C ARG A 69 -14.28 -19.51 -0.78
N LEU A 70 -14.13 -18.25 -0.37
CA LEU A 70 -15.22 -17.49 0.27
C LEU A 70 -16.46 -17.41 -0.63
N ASN A 71 -16.28 -17.21 -1.93
CA ASN A 71 -17.38 -17.19 -2.90
C ASN A 71 -18.07 -18.56 -3.04
N ARG A 72 -17.32 -19.66 -2.97
CA ARG A 72 -17.90 -21.01 -2.99
C ARG A 72 -18.69 -21.33 -1.72
N ASP A 73 -18.14 -20.94 -0.57
CA ASP A 73 -18.73 -21.23 0.74
C ASP A 73 -19.97 -20.35 1.00
N SER A 74 -20.07 -19.19 0.37
CA SER A 74 -21.22 -18.28 0.46
C SER A 74 -22.48 -18.77 -0.28
N VAL A 75 -22.36 -19.77 -1.15
CA VAL A 75 -23.50 -20.41 -1.83
C VAL A 75 -24.01 -21.58 -0.98
N PRO A 76 -25.10 -21.46 -0.21
CA PRO A 76 -25.59 -22.55 0.61
C PRO A 76 -25.90 -23.77 -0.27
N MET A 77 -25.28 -24.93 0.00
CA MET A 77 -25.51 -26.18 -0.71
C MET A 77 -27.01 -26.55 -0.77
N LEU A 78 -27.77 -26.15 0.25
CA LEU A 78 -29.21 -26.38 0.34
C LEU A 78 -30.01 -25.62 -0.72
N LYS A 79 -29.61 -24.40 -1.13
CA LYS A 79 -30.30 -23.62 -2.18
C LYS A 79 -30.03 -24.17 -3.58
N ARG A 80 -28.98 -24.94 -3.79
CA ARG A 80 -28.67 -25.60 -5.07
C ARG A 80 -29.59 -26.80 -5.33
N LEU A 81 -30.07 -27.46 -4.28
CA LEU A 81 -30.99 -28.61 -4.34
C LEU A 81 -32.47 -28.22 -4.35
N LEU A 82 -32.84 -27.06 -3.83
CA LEU A 82 -34.21 -26.59 -3.68
C LEU A 82 -34.67 -25.59 -4.74
N ARG A 83 -34.02 -25.54 -5.90
CA ARG A 83 -34.45 -24.74 -7.05
C ARG A 83 -35.72 -25.32 -7.71
N ARG A 84 -36.78 -25.48 -6.91
CA ARG A 84 -38.16 -25.73 -7.38
C ARG A 84 -39.07 -24.66 -6.80
N LYS A 85 -39.51 -23.76 -7.69
CA LYS A 85 -40.66 -22.86 -7.61
C LYS A 85 -41.03 -22.32 -6.21
N SER A 86 -40.59 -21.11 -5.92
CA SER A 86 -41.40 -20.17 -5.14
C SER A 86 -40.88 -18.75 -5.42
N ASP A 87 -41.77 -17.88 -5.86
CA ASP A 87 -41.59 -16.45 -6.04
C ASP A 87 -41.47 -15.76 -4.67
N SER A 88 -40.26 -15.64 -4.14
CA SER A 88 -39.97 -14.76 -3.05
C SER A 88 -38.64 -14.05 -3.36
N VAL A 89 -38.58 -12.74 -3.15
CA VAL A 89 -37.44 -11.87 -3.33
C VAL A 89 -36.20 -12.50 -2.68
N THR A 90 -35.39 -13.15 -3.48
CA THR A 90 -34.18 -13.82 -3.02
C THR A 90 -33.08 -12.78 -3.07
N GLU A 91 -32.59 -12.35 -1.91
CA GLU A 91 -31.36 -11.55 -1.85
C GLU A 91 -30.28 -12.23 -2.70
N PRO A 92 -29.61 -11.46 -3.57
CA PRO A 92 -28.52 -12.01 -4.38
C PRO A 92 -27.45 -12.60 -3.45
N PRO A 93 -26.80 -13.72 -3.83
CA PRO A 93 -25.72 -14.28 -3.03
C PRO A 93 -24.62 -13.23 -2.86
N MET A 94 -24.24 -12.98 -1.62
CA MET A 94 -23.14 -12.06 -1.29
C MET A 94 -21.88 -12.51 -2.03
N ARG A 95 -21.33 -11.64 -2.86
CA ARG A 95 -20.12 -11.92 -3.64
C ARG A 95 -18.93 -11.26 -2.98
N TYR A 96 -17.84 -12.00 -2.83
CA TYR A 96 -16.56 -11.46 -2.37
C TYR A 96 -15.72 -11.02 -3.56
N VAL A 97 -15.27 -9.78 -3.53
CA VAL A 97 -14.47 -9.17 -4.61
C VAL A 97 -13.25 -8.46 -4.03
N SER A 98 -12.22 -8.27 -4.84
CA SER A 98 -11.10 -7.40 -4.49
C SER A 98 -11.45 -5.94 -4.82
N ALA A 99 -10.96 -5.00 -4.03
CA ALA A 99 -11.15 -3.57 -4.28
C ALA A 99 -10.54 -3.11 -5.61
N GLU A 100 -9.46 -3.76 -6.05
CA GLU A 100 -8.80 -3.52 -7.33
C GLU A 100 -8.61 -4.86 -8.07
N SER A 101 -8.28 -4.79 -9.37
CA SER A 101 -8.01 -5.98 -10.19
C SER A 101 -6.74 -6.72 -9.78
N GLU A 102 -5.81 -6.03 -9.16
CA GLU A 102 -4.49 -6.53 -8.76
C GLU A 102 -4.27 -6.43 -7.25
N TRP A 103 -3.50 -7.37 -6.72
CA TRP A 103 -3.05 -7.37 -5.33
C TRP A 103 -1.67 -6.73 -5.23
N TYR A 104 -1.50 -5.79 -4.30
CA TYR A 104 -0.25 -5.06 -4.07
C TYR A 104 0.26 -5.40 -2.68
N ILE A 105 1.40 -6.09 -2.61
CA ILE A 105 2.06 -6.48 -1.36
C ILE A 105 3.41 -5.78 -1.30
N ARG A 106 3.67 -5.07 -0.21
CA ARG A 106 4.95 -4.39 0.01
C ARG A 106 5.53 -4.81 1.34
N PHE A 107 6.83 -5.04 1.33
CA PHE A 107 7.61 -5.38 2.51
C PHE A 107 8.38 -4.16 2.97
N GLN A 108 8.36 -3.90 4.26
CA GLN A 108 9.08 -2.80 4.89
C GLN A 108 9.70 -3.27 6.21
N GLU A 109 10.84 -2.72 6.54
CA GLU A 109 11.39 -2.82 7.88
C GLU A 109 10.51 -2.03 8.85
N ASP A 110 10.34 -2.51 10.09
CA ASP A 110 9.60 -1.77 11.11
C ASP A 110 10.28 -0.43 11.42
N PRO A 111 9.69 0.71 11.05
CA PRO A 111 10.30 2.03 11.23
C PRO A 111 10.39 2.45 12.70
N ASN A 112 9.62 1.81 13.59
CA ASN A 112 9.51 2.16 14.99
C ASN A 112 10.33 1.24 15.91
N GLY A 113 10.86 0.12 15.38
CA GLY A 113 11.61 -0.87 16.16
C GLY A 113 10.77 -1.54 17.26
N THR A 114 9.46 -1.65 17.06
CA THR A 114 8.51 -2.22 18.02
C THR A 114 8.29 -3.72 17.86
N LEU A 115 8.61 -4.24 16.67
CA LEU A 115 8.50 -5.66 16.38
C LEU A 115 9.73 -6.41 16.92
N ASN A 116 9.50 -7.59 17.47
CA ASN A 116 10.58 -8.51 17.80
C ASN A 116 10.86 -9.45 16.63
N PRO A 117 12.03 -10.12 16.57
CA PRO A 117 12.26 -11.21 15.61
C PRO A 117 11.12 -12.25 15.67
N GLY A 118 10.58 -12.59 14.50
CA GLY A 118 9.42 -13.46 14.36
C GLY A 118 8.05 -12.76 14.37
N ASP A 119 7.98 -11.49 14.80
CA ASP A 119 6.73 -10.71 14.75
C ASP A 119 6.50 -10.18 13.30
N ILE A 120 5.26 -10.21 12.86
CA ILE A 120 4.85 -9.70 11.55
C ILE A 120 3.65 -8.78 11.75
N GLU A 121 3.76 -7.53 11.31
CA GLU A 121 2.62 -6.61 11.25
C GLU A 121 2.17 -6.45 9.80
N VAL A 122 0.88 -6.64 9.54
CA VAL A 122 0.27 -6.43 8.24
C VAL A 122 -0.75 -5.30 8.34
N VAL A 123 -0.60 -4.32 7.49
CA VAL A 123 -1.54 -3.21 7.33
C VAL A 123 -2.17 -3.29 5.97
N SER A 124 -3.51 -3.39 5.93
CA SER A 124 -4.25 -3.35 4.68
C SER A 124 -4.99 -2.04 4.48
N GLU A 125 -5.12 -1.65 3.24
CA GLU A 125 -5.83 -0.46 2.81
C GLU A 125 -6.68 -0.77 1.58
N PHE A 126 -7.90 -0.19 1.53
CA PHE A 126 -8.66 -0.15 0.30
C PHE A 126 -8.00 0.89 -0.62
N ALA A 127 -7.68 0.47 -1.83
CA ALA A 127 -7.25 1.42 -2.84
C ALA A 127 -8.42 2.37 -3.13
N GLN A 128 -8.21 3.66 -2.92
CA GLN A 128 -9.21 4.66 -3.33
C GLN A 128 -8.80 5.23 -4.69
N PRO A 129 -9.70 5.22 -5.68
CA PRO A 129 -9.53 6.12 -6.82
C PRO A 129 -9.49 7.55 -6.29
N VAL A 130 -8.56 8.36 -6.78
CA VAL A 130 -8.51 9.79 -6.45
C VAL A 130 -9.84 10.40 -6.87
N ALA A 131 -10.71 10.68 -5.90
CA ALA A 131 -11.97 11.34 -6.15
C ALA A 131 -11.69 12.74 -6.70
N GLN A 132 -12.17 13.01 -7.90
CA GLN A 132 -12.14 14.34 -8.48
C GLN A 132 -12.99 15.28 -7.63
N GLY A 133 -12.37 16.31 -7.10
CA GLY A 133 -13.02 17.53 -6.64
C GLY A 133 -13.80 17.43 -5.30
N TYR A 134 -13.43 18.30 -4.42
CA TYR A 134 -13.85 18.63 -3.07
C TYR A 134 -12.99 17.98 -1.98
N GLY A 135 -12.35 18.85 -1.19
CA GLY A 135 -11.48 18.56 -0.05
C GLY A 135 -12.13 17.74 1.07
N ALA A 136 -12.46 16.52 0.74
CA ALA A 136 -12.80 15.50 1.72
C ALA A 136 -11.52 14.66 1.91
N GLY A 137 -10.96 14.71 3.11
CA GLY A 137 -9.93 13.77 3.52
C GLY A 137 -10.41 12.36 3.19
N SER A 138 -9.62 11.63 2.43
CA SER A 138 -9.96 10.25 2.09
C SER A 138 -10.08 9.46 3.38
N LYS A 139 -11.26 8.90 3.64
CA LYS A 139 -11.47 7.97 4.75
C LYS A 139 -10.75 6.68 4.41
N THR A 140 -9.51 6.56 4.85
CA THR A 140 -8.74 5.33 4.70
C THR A 140 -9.05 4.47 5.92
N ARG A 141 -9.74 3.35 5.74
CA ARG A 141 -9.87 2.34 6.78
C ARG A 141 -8.59 1.54 6.82
N ARG A 142 -7.83 1.73 7.89
CA ARG A 142 -6.61 0.99 8.17
C ARG A 142 -6.91 -0.13 9.15
N ILE A 143 -6.56 -1.35 8.81
CA ILE A 143 -6.60 -2.49 9.72
C ILE A 143 -5.18 -3.01 9.86
N SER A 144 -4.66 -2.97 11.08
CA SER A 144 -3.37 -3.53 11.44
C SER A 144 -3.58 -4.86 12.17
N THR A 145 -2.88 -5.88 11.73
CA THR A 145 -2.88 -7.21 12.35
C THR A 145 -1.44 -7.55 12.70
N THR A 146 -1.14 -7.72 13.97
CA THR A 146 0.18 -8.14 14.44
C THR A 146 0.13 -9.59 14.86
N ARG A 147 0.94 -10.44 14.23
CA ARG A 147 1.12 -11.84 14.59
C ARG A 147 2.35 -11.97 15.49
N ARG A 148 2.14 -12.41 16.72
CA ARG A 148 3.19 -12.69 17.72
C ARG A 148 3.08 -14.12 18.19
N LEU A 149 4.16 -14.91 18.06
CA LEU A 149 4.25 -16.28 18.58
C LEU A 149 2.98 -17.15 18.33
N GLY A 150 2.42 -17.08 17.12
CA GLY A 150 1.22 -17.84 16.73
C GLY A 150 -0.11 -17.28 17.24
N GLN A 151 -0.13 -16.15 17.92
CA GLN A 151 -1.35 -15.43 18.26
C GLN A 151 -1.49 -14.18 17.42
N THR A 152 -2.66 -13.99 16.84
CA THR A 152 -3.00 -12.82 16.03
C THR A 152 -3.75 -11.82 16.89
N VAL A 153 -3.24 -10.60 17.00
CA VAL A 153 -3.92 -9.49 17.66
C VAL A 153 -4.32 -8.48 16.60
N SER A 154 -5.61 -8.33 16.38
CA SER A 154 -6.16 -7.36 15.42
C SER A 154 -6.52 -6.07 16.12
N ARG A 155 -6.06 -4.97 15.58
CA ARG A 155 -6.47 -3.64 15.99
C ARG A 155 -7.19 -2.97 14.84
N ARG A 156 -8.50 -2.76 14.98
CA ARG A 156 -9.29 -1.94 14.06
C ARG A 156 -9.18 -0.48 14.46
N GLU A 157 -8.49 0.29 13.68
CA GLU A 157 -8.52 1.74 13.79
C GLU A 157 -9.49 2.28 12.74
N LEU A 158 -10.69 2.67 13.16
CA LEU A 158 -11.54 3.55 12.39
C LEU A 158 -10.92 4.94 12.50
N THR A 159 -10.12 5.31 11.53
CA THR A 159 -9.58 6.66 11.50
C THR A 159 -10.61 7.56 10.83
N ASP A 160 -11.40 8.25 11.64
CA ASP A 160 -12.01 9.50 11.24
C ASP A 160 -10.87 10.41 10.82
N SER A 161 -10.84 10.81 9.54
CA SER A 161 -9.90 11.73 8.92
C SER A 161 -8.64 11.97 9.75
N LEU A 162 -7.58 11.18 9.50
CA LEU A 162 -6.25 11.52 10.01
C LEU A 162 -5.94 12.95 9.54
N PRO A 163 -5.49 13.83 10.44
CA PRO A 163 -5.05 15.14 10.02
C PRO A 163 -3.99 14.95 8.93
N ALA A 164 -4.20 15.59 7.79
CA ALA A 164 -3.19 15.56 6.74
C ALA A 164 -1.95 16.31 7.24
N TYR A 165 -0.79 15.70 7.12
CA TYR A 165 0.49 16.27 7.55
C TYR A 165 1.07 17.23 6.52
N ALA A 166 0.75 16.98 5.24
CA ALA A 166 1.24 17.80 4.13
C ALA A 166 0.25 17.78 2.96
N ARG A 167 0.40 18.77 2.09
CA ARG A 167 -0.35 18.92 0.85
C ARG A 167 0.61 18.95 -0.32
N LEU A 168 0.29 18.22 -1.40
CA LEU A 168 0.99 18.27 -2.68
C LEU A 168 -0.02 18.69 -3.75
N SER A 169 0.20 19.86 -4.35
CA SER A 169 -0.61 20.37 -5.46
C SER A 169 0.16 20.21 -6.76
N PHE A 170 -0.47 19.70 -7.80
CA PHE A 170 0.17 19.45 -9.09
C PHE A 170 -0.83 19.51 -10.24
N GLN A 171 -0.31 19.49 -11.45
CA GLN A 171 -1.10 19.36 -12.65
C GLN A 171 -0.60 18.17 -13.47
N ASP A 172 -1.52 17.27 -13.82
CA ASP A 172 -1.29 16.15 -14.73
C ASP A 172 -2.26 16.20 -15.93
N LYS A 173 -2.37 15.14 -16.73
CA LYS A 173 -3.30 15.10 -17.88
C LYS A 173 -4.77 15.23 -17.49
N ARG A 174 -5.13 14.92 -16.25
CA ARG A 174 -6.48 15.08 -15.70
C ARG A 174 -6.77 16.50 -15.24
N GLY A 175 -5.78 17.40 -15.29
CA GLY A 175 -5.87 18.79 -14.84
C GLY A 175 -5.25 19.04 -13.48
N PRO A 176 -5.60 20.16 -12.81
CA PRO A 176 -5.09 20.48 -11.47
C PRO A 176 -5.57 19.46 -10.43
N GLN A 177 -4.64 18.95 -9.62
CA GLN A 177 -4.88 17.94 -8.60
C GLN A 177 -4.29 18.37 -7.27
N THR A 178 -4.82 17.83 -6.19
CA THR A 178 -4.29 18.00 -4.82
C THR A 178 -4.28 16.65 -4.12
N TYR A 179 -3.16 16.29 -3.53
CA TYR A 179 -3.01 15.11 -2.70
C TYR A 179 -2.73 15.53 -1.25
N LEU A 180 -3.48 14.97 -0.30
CA LEU A 180 -3.28 15.18 1.13
C LEU A 180 -2.53 13.98 1.73
N MET A 181 -1.31 14.22 2.20
CA MET A 181 -0.48 13.21 2.81
C MET A 181 -0.87 13.02 4.29
N ALA A 182 -1.52 11.91 4.59
CA ALA A 182 -1.87 11.49 5.94
C ALA A 182 -1.05 10.30 6.44
N LYS A 183 -0.04 9.86 5.66
CA LYS A 183 0.88 8.76 5.97
C LYS A 183 2.26 9.32 6.22
N ASP A 184 3.05 8.63 7.05
CA ASP A 184 4.43 9.02 7.29
C ASP A 184 5.34 8.78 6.08
N GLU A 185 4.98 7.85 5.20
CA GLU A 185 5.69 7.63 3.94
C GLU A 185 4.70 7.42 2.79
N ILE A 186 4.99 8.05 1.65
CA ILE A 186 4.26 7.86 0.38
C ILE A 186 5.22 7.61 -0.78
N VAL A 187 4.75 6.85 -1.75
CA VAL A 187 5.42 6.65 -3.02
C VAL A 187 4.72 7.46 -4.10
N ILE A 188 5.50 8.23 -4.85
CA ILE A 188 5.04 9.09 -5.94
C ILE A 188 5.51 8.50 -7.26
N GLY A 189 4.62 8.40 -8.25
CA GLY A 189 5.02 7.88 -9.55
C GLY A 189 3.93 7.93 -10.60
N ARG A 190 4.29 7.52 -11.81
CA ARG A 190 3.35 7.42 -12.93
C ARG A 190 2.40 6.25 -12.73
N GLU A 191 1.13 6.47 -13.01
CA GLU A 191 0.11 5.42 -13.01
C GLU A 191 0.51 4.27 -13.95
N ALA A 192 0.49 3.04 -13.41
CA ALA A 192 0.77 1.82 -14.16
C ALA A 192 0.00 0.65 -13.53
N PRO A 193 -0.51 -0.30 -14.32
CA PRO A 193 -1.34 -1.39 -13.81
C PRO A 193 -0.57 -2.37 -12.92
N ASP A 194 0.75 -2.47 -13.11
CA ASP A 194 1.63 -3.43 -12.45
C ASP A 194 2.36 -2.87 -11.22
N VAL A 195 2.17 -1.57 -10.90
CA VAL A 195 2.87 -0.92 -9.79
C VAL A 195 1.93 -0.01 -9.01
N TRP A 196 1.85 -0.25 -7.72
CA TRP A 196 1.12 0.65 -6.83
C TRP A 196 1.99 1.82 -6.37
N VAL A 197 1.44 3.04 -6.45
CA VAL A 197 2.00 4.25 -5.83
C VAL A 197 0.89 5.02 -5.12
N ASP A 198 1.22 5.69 -4.03
CA ASP A 198 0.23 6.44 -3.24
C ASP A 198 -0.25 7.68 -3.99
N LEU A 199 0.66 8.44 -4.58
CA LEU A 199 0.35 9.57 -5.44
C LEU A 199 0.57 9.17 -6.90
N ARG A 200 -0.54 8.91 -7.61
CA ARG A 200 -0.56 8.43 -8.99
C ARG A 200 -0.66 9.61 -9.95
N LEU A 201 0.27 9.71 -10.88
CA LEU A 201 0.33 10.75 -11.88
C LEU A 201 -0.06 10.20 -13.26
N ASP A 202 -1.08 10.77 -13.88
CA ASP A 202 -1.37 10.51 -15.29
C ASP A 202 -0.49 11.42 -16.16
N THR A 203 0.69 10.91 -16.52
CA THR A 203 1.73 11.70 -17.18
C THR A 203 2.54 10.88 -18.17
N LEU A 204 3.58 11.48 -18.72
CA LEU A 204 4.46 10.89 -19.72
C LEU A 204 5.33 9.77 -19.12
N PRO A 205 5.86 8.84 -19.96
CA PRO A 205 6.74 7.76 -19.55
C PRO A 205 8.07 8.20 -18.92
N ASP A 206 8.43 9.47 -19.09
CA ASP A 206 9.60 10.11 -18.47
C ASP A 206 9.56 10.02 -16.93
N VAL A 207 8.35 10.12 -16.36
CA VAL A 207 8.14 9.85 -14.93
C VAL A 207 8.12 8.34 -14.70
N SER A 208 9.01 7.86 -13.86
CA SER A 208 9.10 6.44 -13.49
C SER A 208 7.83 5.98 -12.77
N ARG A 209 7.50 4.67 -12.87
CA ARG A 209 6.34 4.07 -12.18
C ARG A 209 6.44 4.25 -10.66
N GLU A 210 7.60 3.98 -10.08
CA GLU A 210 8.03 4.48 -8.77
C GLU A 210 9.10 5.54 -9.04
N HIS A 211 8.78 6.81 -8.79
CA HIS A 211 9.68 7.91 -9.13
C HIS A 211 10.42 8.45 -7.91
N ALA A 212 9.68 8.70 -6.84
CA ALA A 212 10.24 9.22 -5.60
C ALA A 212 9.48 8.68 -4.39
N ARG A 213 10.15 8.66 -3.23
CA ARG A 213 9.51 8.47 -1.92
C ARG A 213 9.61 9.74 -1.12
N LEU A 214 8.52 10.11 -0.49
CA LEU A 214 8.44 11.22 0.45
C LEU A 214 8.15 10.67 1.84
N GLN A 215 8.98 11.03 2.81
CA GLN A 215 8.84 10.53 4.17
C GLN A 215 8.81 11.68 5.18
N ARG A 216 7.90 11.57 6.13
CA ARG A 216 7.85 12.39 7.35
C ARG A 216 8.62 11.67 8.44
N THR A 217 9.61 12.34 9.03
CA THR A 217 10.38 11.78 10.14
C THR A 217 9.61 11.87 11.47
N PRO A 218 9.98 11.11 12.51
CA PRO A 218 9.38 11.23 13.85
C PRO A 218 9.45 12.64 14.43
N GLN A 219 10.42 13.44 14.01
CA GLN A 219 10.58 14.85 14.42
C GLN A 219 9.69 15.82 13.61
N GLY A 220 8.84 15.29 12.70
CA GLY A 220 7.94 16.09 11.88
C GLY A 220 8.63 16.86 10.74
N LYS A 221 9.88 16.51 10.40
CA LYS A 221 10.57 16.99 9.20
C LYS A 221 10.27 16.07 8.02
N TYR A 222 10.53 16.56 6.81
CA TYR A 222 10.31 15.79 5.59
C TYR A 222 11.61 15.53 4.87
N ARG A 223 11.66 14.39 4.18
CA ARG A 223 12.78 14.02 3.31
C ARG A 223 12.28 13.31 2.06
N ILE A 224 13.02 13.40 0.98
CA ILE A 224 12.69 12.81 -0.31
C ILE A 224 13.83 11.93 -0.80
N LYS A 225 13.46 10.79 -1.42
CA LYS A 225 14.38 9.82 -2.03
C LYS A 225 14.08 9.72 -3.52
N ASP A 226 15.08 9.85 -4.37
CA ASP A 226 14.94 9.68 -5.81
C ASP A 226 15.14 8.21 -6.22
N LEU A 227 14.11 7.59 -6.79
CA LEU A 227 14.12 6.23 -7.34
C LEU A 227 13.99 6.22 -8.86
N SER A 228 14.09 7.39 -9.48
CA SER A 228 13.76 7.58 -10.89
C SER A 228 14.92 7.30 -11.84
N LYS A 229 14.56 7.18 -13.13
CA LYS A 229 15.56 7.10 -14.21
C LYS A 229 16.06 8.48 -14.65
N LEU A 230 15.21 9.50 -14.63
CA LEU A 230 15.51 10.83 -15.19
C LEU A 230 15.75 11.91 -14.11
N GLY A 231 15.63 11.54 -12.84
CA GLY A 231 15.97 12.41 -11.71
C GLY A 231 14.79 13.16 -11.13
N THR A 232 14.96 13.51 -9.85
CA THR A 232 14.06 14.33 -9.04
C THR A 232 14.79 15.61 -8.65
N THR A 233 14.09 16.75 -8.58
CA THR A 233 14.63 18.01 -8.08
C THR A 233 13.78 18.56 -6.95
N VAL A 234 14.41 19.30 -6.03
CA VAL A 234 13.73 20.10 -4.99
C VAL A 234 14.19 21.55 -5.18
N ASP A 235 13.24 22.44 -5.43
CA ASP A 235 13.51 23.87 -5.73
C ASP A 235 14.57 24.05 -6.82
N GLY A 236 14.53 23.18 -7.84
CA GLY A 236 15.46 23.16 -8.97
C GLY A 236 16.81 22.48 -8.67
N GLN A 237 17.11 22.11 -7.43
CA GLN A 237 18.34 21.38 -7.08
C GLN A 237 18.14 19.87 -7.22
N PRO A 238 19.09 19.16 -7.83
CA PRO A 238 18.96 17.71 -8.03
C PRO A 238 19.05 16.95 -6.70
N VAL A 239 18.11 16.00 -6.51
CA VAL A 239 18.15 15.03 -5.41
C VAL A 239 19.14 13.92 -5.77
N PRO A 240 20.04 13.50 -4.86
CA PRO A 240 20.94 12.37 -5.11
C PRO A 240 20.15 11.09 -5.43
N ARG A 241 20.51 10.44 -6.54
CA ARG A 241 19.89 9.16 -6.91
C ARG A 241 20.16 8.10 -5.86
N SER A 242 19.11 7.39 -5.47
CA SER A 242 19.21 6.28 -4.53
C SER A 242 19.45 4.93 -5.22
N LEU A 243 19.02 4.78 -6.46
CA LEU A 243 19.21 3.54 -7.21
C LEU A 243 20.52 3.58 -8.00
N GLU A 244 21.37 2.57 -7.80
CA GLU A 244 22.55 2.29 -8.58
C GLU A 244 22.37 1.01 -9.39
N VAL A 245 22.68 1.10 -10.69
CA VAL A 245 22.61 -0.06 -11.59
C VAL A 245 24.04 -0.53 -11.82
N GLY A 246 24.40 -1.69 -11.29
CA GLY A 246 25.72 -2.28 -11.45
C GLY A 246 25.62 -3.81 -11.59
N GLY A 247 26.37 -4.39 -12.55
CA GLY A 247 26.44 -5.85 -12.71
C GLY A 247 25.14 -6.58 -13.02
N GLY A 248 24.10 -5.88 -13.53
CA GLY A 248 22.78 -6.46 -13.80
C GLY A 248 21.83 -6.43 -12.59
N GLU A 249 22.27 -5.94 -11.45
CA GLU A 249 21.46 -5.76 -10.25
C GLU A 249 21.18 -4.27 -10.00
N ILE A 250 20.00 -3.99 -9.43
CA ILE A 250 19.61 -2.64 -8.96
C ILE A 250 19.77 -2.64 -7.45
N LYS A 251 20.64 -1.75 -6.94
CA LYS A 251 20.87 -1.57 -5.51
C LYS A 251 20.30 -0.23 -5.05
N ASP A 252 19.48 -0.24 -4.00
CA ASP A 252 19.05 0.97 -3.31
C ASP A 252 20.13 1.37 -2.27
N LEU A 253 20.70 2.55 -2.44
CA LEU A 253 21.76 3.11 -1.59
C LEU A 253 21.18 3.90 -0.40
N ASP A 254 19.86 3.96 -0.28
CA ASP A 254 19.11 4.64 0.79
C ASP A 254 19.48 6.14 0.96
N ARG A 255 19.67 6.82 -0.16
CA ARG A 255 20.05 8.25 -0.17
C ARG A 255 18.81 9.13 -0.09
N TRP A 256 18.71 9.88 0.99
CA TRP A 256 17.65 10.84 1.25
C TRP A 256 18.17 12.26 1.17
N ALA A 257 17.35 13.18 0.68
CA ALA A 257 17.57 14.62 0.75
C ALA A 257 16.50 15.27 1.62
N ASP A 258 16.87 16.28 2.40
CA ASP A 258 15.92 17.05 3.20
C ASP A 258 14.94 17.80 2.30
N LEU A 259 13.66 17.85 2.71
CA LEU A 259 12.62 18.59 2.01
C LEU A 259 12.14 19.73 2.93
N PRO A 260 12.24 21.01 2.51
CA PRO A 260 11.72 22.14 3.24
C PRO A 260 10.21 22.05 3.46
N ASP A 261 9.69 22.77 4.48
CA ASP A 261 8.25 22.79 4.81
C ASP A 261 7.38 23.33 3.65
N LYS A 262 7.97 24.10 2.73
CA LYS A 262 7.43 24.47 1.41
C LYS A 262 8.51 24.27 0.37
N ALA A 263 8.22 23.54 -0.68
CA ALA A 263 9.16 23.22 -1.72
C ALA A 263 8.46 22.88 -3.03
N ARG A 264 9.13 23.08 -4.15
CA ARG A 264 8.71 22.61 -5.46
C ARG A 264 9.49 21.37 -5.86
N ILE A 265 8.82 20.24 -5.96
CA ILE A 265 9.41 18.97 -6.37
C ILE A 265 9.21 18.80 -7.87
N GLY A 266 10.30 18.65 -8.62
CA GLY A 266 10.25 18.35 -10.06
C GLY A 266 10.54 16.87 -10.32
N LEU A 267 9.70 16.23 -11.10
CA LEU A 267 9.85 14.83 -11.50
C LEU A 267 10.20 14.75 -12.98
N ALA A 268 11.38 14.26 -13.30
CA ALA A 268 11.92 14.16 -14.66
C ALA A 268 11.89 15.50 -15.46
N GLY A 269 11.75 16.63 -14.77
CA GLY A 269 11.58 17.95 -15.42
C GLY A 269 10.25 18.16 -16.15
N VAL A 270 9.29 17.24 -16.06
CA VAL A 270 8.01 17.29 -16.81
C VAL A 270 6.79 17.46 -15.91
N VAL A 271 6.83 17.03 -14.65
CA VAL A 271 5.77 17.24 -13.67
C VAL A 271 6.35 17.94 -12.46
N PHE A 272 5.62 18.93 -11.94
CA PHE A 272 6.01 19.68 -10.75
C PHE A 272 4.92 19.56 -9.69
N LEU A 273 5.33 19.27 -8.45
CA LEU A 273 4.45 19.22 -7.30
C LEU A 273 4.85 20.31 -6.32
N ASP A 274 3.90 21.17 -5.96
CA ASP A 274 4.09 22.16 -4.90
C ASP A 274 3.75 21.49 -3.56
N PHE A 275 4.79 21.22 -2.77
CA PHE A 275 4.70 20.62 -1.45
C PHE A 275 4.54 21.68 -0.38
N GLU A 276 3.61 21.47 0.56
CA GLU A 276 3.41 22.32 1.73
C GLU A 276 3.08 21.45 2.95
N LYS A 277 3.89 21.58 3.99
CA LYS A 277 3.59 21.03 5.32
C LYS A 277 2.35 21.72 5.89
N LEU A 278 1.42 20.92 6.41
CA LEU A 278 0.26 21.43 7.14
C LEU A 278 0.55 21.49 8.65
N ALA A 279 -0.09 22.40 9.33
CA ALA A 279 0.12 22.66 10.76
C ALA A 279 -0.45 21.53 11.65
#